data_0892db3b11fd719a444f496f9890b53f
#
_entry.id   0892db3b11fd719a444f496f9890b53f
#
_cell.length_a   1.000
_cell.length_b   1.000
_cell.length_c   1.000
_cell.angle_alpha   90.00
_cell.angle_beta   90.00
_cell.angle_gamma   90.00
#
_symmetry.space_group_name_H-M   'P 1'
#
loop_
_entity.id
_entity.type
_entity.pdbx_description
1 polymer ?
#
loop_
_entity_poly.entity_id
_entity_poly.type
_entity_poly.pdbx_seq_one_letter_code
_entity_poly.pdbx_strand_id
1 'polypeptide(L)'
;LLKGYEGGYWDYKSDYTDCPEDKLMDYICMANNLEGRDAYLIYGVDNDGKIIGIENTSYKRCNTKEINEFLRNKPFAGGYIPLISVDVLSLEGHELDVVTIKNTNKTPYYLTKNYNQTKGKTSKILKAGAIYTRVNDQNTPRELTANIEHTEYLWRKRFGIDMTPSEKLMKLLEDVGDWSETRWDIDRHSYNIHNPEYQINVLESQDAYETLSYFYDDERMLYAPLKLNYLTTTLYETELWYMDMGRCLIPKPEHKYDIEHGVYYYYIEKDSLNGKLLPLFAYGKSKCCDRSG
;
A
#
# COMPACT_ATOMS: atom_id res chain seq x y z
N LEU A 1 25.04 -4.63 2.96
CA LEU A 1 23.70 -4.38 2.46
C LEU A 1 23.54 -4.77 0.98
N LEU A 2 24.53 -4.50 0.14
CA LEU A 2 24.54 -4.94 -1.26
C LEU A 2 25.01 -6.39 -1.32
N LYS A 3 24.23 -7.21 -2.02
CA LYS A 3 24.61 -8.59 -2.33
C LYS A 3 25.36 -8.58 -3.64
N GLY A 4 26.37 -9.42 -3.81
CA GLY A 4 27.14 -9.54 -5.05
C GLY A 4 26.35 -10.22 -6.19
N TYR A 5 25.01 -10.13 -6.18
CA TYR A 5 24.11 -10.67 -7.22
C TYR A 5 22.78 -9.92 -7.20
N GLU A 6 22.07 -9.96 -8.30
CA GLU A 6 20.71 -9.44 -8.46
C GLU A 6 19.65 -10.48 -8.07
N GLY A 7 18.40 -10.06 -7.93
CA GLY A 7 17.30 -10.94 -7.53
C GLY A 7 15.97 -10.57 -8.14
N GLY A 8 14.92 -11.29 -7.73
CA GLY A 8 13.57 -11.11 -8.25
C GLY A 8 12.92 -9.77 -7.90
N TYR A 9 13.47 -9.04 -6.93
CA TYR A 9 12.93 -7.76 -6.46
C TYR A 9 13.99 -6.66 -6.30
N TRP A 10 15.24 -6.87 -6.74
CA TRP A 10 16.25 -5.81 -6.86
C TRP A 10 17.12 -6.02 -8.09
N ASP A 11 17.57 -4.91 -8.66
CA ASP A 11 18.35 -4.87 -9.88
C ASP A 11 19.37 -3.72 -9.78
N TYR A 12 20.61 -3.99 -10.15
CA TYR A 12 21.69 -3.01 -10.16
C TYR A 12 21.80 -2.34 -11.51
N LYS A 13 22.05 -1.06 -11.49
CA LYS A 13 22.27 -0.27 -12.70
C LYS A 13 23.52 0.58 -12.51
N SER A 14 24.52 0.35 -13.36
CA SER A 14 25.73 1.15 -13.33
C SER A 14 25.46 2.62 -13.63
N ASP A 15 24.48 2.92 -14.50
CA ASP A 15 24.11 4.28 -14.88
C ASP A 15 22.67 4.35 -15.37
N TYR A 16 22.15 5.57 -15.55
CA TYR A 16 20.89 5.82 -16.22
C TYR A 16 20.96 5.52 -17.72
N THR A 17 19.83 5.44 -18.37
CA THR A 17 19.72 5.27 -19.84
C THR A 17 18.77 6.32 -20.42
N ASP A 18 19.02 6.76 -21.66
CA ASP A 18 18.08 7.61 -22.40
C ASP A 18 16.98 6.82 -23.11
N CYS A 19 17.05 5.48 -23.06
CA CYS A 19 16.07 4.64 -23.71
C CYS A 19 14.79 4.51 -22.88
N PRO A 20 13.67 5.15 -23.27
CA PRO A 20 12.46 5.15 -22.49
C PRO A 20 11.77 3.78 -22.43
N GLU A 21 12.03 2.91 -23.44
CA GLU A 21 11.52 1.54 -23.46
C GLU A 21 12.22 0.67 -22.42
N ASP A 22 13.53 0.86 -22.22
CA ASP A 22 14.29 0.13 -21.21
C ASP A 22 13.82 0.52 -19.82
N LYS A 23 13.71 1.83 -19.54
CA LYS A 23 13.16 2.33 -18.27
C LYS A 23 11.78 1.78 -17.97
N LEU A 24 10.88 1.85 -18.96
CA LEU A 24 9.50 1.40 -18.77
C LEU A 24 9.42 -0.11 -18.53
N MET A 25 10.25 -0.87 -19.24
CA MET A 25 10.35 -2.33 -19.06
C MET A 25 10.78 -2.69 -17.63
N ASP A 26 11.84 -2.06 -17.13
CA ASP A 26 12.33 -2.28 -15.78
C ASP A 26 11.25 -1.95 -14.73
N TYR A 27 10.57 -0.82 -14.85
CA TYR A 27 9.49 -0.44 -13.92
C TYR A 27 8.32 -1.43 -13.96
N ILE A 28 7.90 -1.90 -15.14
CA ILE A 28 6.82 -2.89 -15.27
C ILE A 28 7.25 -4.24 -14.68
N CYS A 29 8.43 -4.74 -15.01
CA CYS A 29 8.94 -6.02 -14.51
C CYS A 29 9.06 -6.02 -12.98
N MET A 30 9.60 -4.94 -12.42
CA MET A 30 9.74 -4.79 -10.97
C MET A 30 8.41 -4.65 -10.27
N ALA A 31 7.43 -3.92 -10.85
CA ALA A 31 6.08 -3.81 -10.30
C ALA A 31 5.31 -5.13 -10.35
N ASN A 32 5.62 -5.98 -11.33
CA ASN A 32 5.07 -7.32 -11.49
C ASN A 32 5.98 -8.41 -10.89
N ASN A 33 6.83 -8.09 -9.90
CA ASN A 33 7.66 -9.11 -9.27
C ASN A 33 6.80 -10.18 -8.58
N LEU A 34 7.34 -11.40 -8.55
CA LEU A 34 6.64 -12.56 -7.99
C LEU A 34 6.95 -12.79 -6.51
N GLU A 35 7.82 -11.96 -5.92
CA GLU A 35 8.25 -12.09 -4.51
C GLU A 35 7.23 -11.49 -3.52
N GLY A 36 6.18 -10.81 -4.02
CA GLY A 36 5.14 -10.23 -3.18
C GLY A 36 5.60 -9.10 -2.25
N ARG A 37 6.67 -8.39 -2.60
CA ARG A 37 7.29 -7.33 -1.80
C ARG A 37 7.74 -6.14 -2.65
N ASP A 38 8.10 -5.03 -2.00
CA ASP A 38 8.68 -3.86 -2.67
C ASP A 38 9.90 -4.27 -3.49
N ALA A 39 10.05 -3.67 -4.67
CA ALA A 39 11.18 -3.90 -5.55
C ALA A 39 12.05 -2.64 -5.67
N TYR A 40 13.32 -2.84 -6.03
CA TYR A 40 14.32 -1.79 -6.02
C TYR A 40 15.16 -1.80 -7.30
N LEU A 41 15.32 -0.63 -7.94
CA LEU A 41 16.36 -0.39 -8.92
C LEU A 41 17.40 0.51 -8.25
N ILE A 42 18.64 0.05 -8.21
CA ILE A 42 19.73 0.72 -7.50
C ILE A 42 20.75 1.19 -8.52
N TYR A 43 20.79 2.49 -8.75
CA TYR A 43 21.71 3.13 -9.69
C TYR A 43 23.02 3.53 -9.00
N GLY A 44 24.14 3.38 -9.71
CA GLY A 44 25.50 3.59 -9.19
C GLY A 44 26.15 2.33 -8.66
N VAL A 45 25.62 1.17 -9.03
CA VAL A 45 26.17 -0.15 -8.68
C VAL A 45 26.36 -0.96 -9.95
N ASP A 46 27.51 -1.60 -10.12
CA ASP A 46 27.77 -2.48 -11.26
C ASP A 46 27.14 -3.87 -11.08
N ASN A 47 27.23 -4.71 -12.11
CA ASN A 47 26.63 -6.05 -12.11
C ASN A 47 27.23 -7.00 -11.07
N ASP A 48 28.42 -6.72 -10.58
CA ASP A 48 29.09 -7.49 -9.53
C ASP A 48 28.73 -6.99 -8.12
N GLY A 49 27.85 -5.97 -8.01
CA GLY A 49 27.44 -5.35 -6.76
C GLY A 49 28.45 -4.37 -6.19
N LYS A 50 29.44 -3.92 -6.98
CA LYS A 50 30.41 -2.93 -6.57
C LYS A 50 29.83 -1.53 -6.72
N ILE A 51 30.03 -0.71 -5.70
CA ILE A 51 29.64 0.69 -5.71
C ILE A 51 30.56 1.47 -6.62
N ILE A 52 30.00 2.14 -7.62
CA ILE A 52 30.72 3.02 -8.56
C ILE A 52 30.24 4.46 -8.50
N GLY A 53 29.07 4.69 -7.86
CA GLY A 53 28.45 6.01 -7.73
C GLY A 53 27.71 6.47 -8.98
N ILE A 54 26.83 7.45 -8.80
CA ILE A 54 26.02 8.06 -9.87
C ILE A 54 26.26 9.55 -10.00
N GLU A 55 27.14 10.14 -9.18
CA GLU A 55 27.44 11.56 -9.11
C GLU A 55 28.02 12.12 -10.40
N ASN A 56 28.71 11.29 -11.19
CA ASN A 56 29.36 11.70 -12.44
C ASN A 56 28.60 11.25 -13.70
N THR A 57 27.33 10.84 -13.57
CA THR A 57 26.53 10.41 -14.73
C THR A 57 26.38 11.56 -15.75
N SER A 58 26.48 11.19 -17.04
CA SER A 58 26.16 12.08 -18.16
C SER A 58 24.66 12.09 -18.48
N TYR A 59 23.90 11.15 -17.93
CA TYR A 59 22.48 11.04 -18.12
C TYR A 59 21.70 11.88 -17.10
N LYS A 60 20.47 12.21 -17.44
CA LYS A 60 19.59 12.91 -16.51
C LYS A 60 19.14 11.96 -15.41
N ARG A 61 19.52 12.26 -14.16
CA ARG A 61 18.96 11.61 -12.96
C ARG A 61 17.48 11.97 -12.85
N CYS A 62 16.65 10.98 -12.49
CA CYS A 62 15.21 11.16 -12.38
C CYS A 62 14.79 11.16 -10.91
N ASN A 63 14.01 12.14 -10.50
CA ASN A 63 13.37 12.18 -9.20
C ASN A 63 11.99 11.52 -9.23
N THR A 64 11.37 11.33 -8.06
CA THR A 64 10.04 10.73 -7.89
C THR A 64 8.98 11.38 -8.79
N LYS A 65 8.97 12.71 -8.88
CA LYS A 65 7.98 13.45 -9.68
C LYS A 65 8.12 13.13 -11.17
N GLU A 66 9.34 13.16 -11.69
CA GLU A 66 9.63 12.92 -13.10
C GLU A 66 9.29 11.49 -13.54
N ILE A 67 9.59 10.48 -12.69
CA ILE A 67 9.20 9.10 -12.98
C ILE A 67 7.68 8.96 -12.97
N ASN A 68 6.99 9.52 -12.01
CA ASN A 68 5.53 9.45 -11.95
C ASN A 68 4.86 10.18 -13.14
N GLU A 69 5.38 11.34 -13.58
CA GLU A 69 4.92 12.03 -14.79
C GLU A 69 5.18 11.18 -16.05
N PHE A 70 6.34 10.53 -16.14
CA PHE A 70 6.65 9.61 -17.23
C PHE A 70 5.66 8.46 -17.29
N LEU A 71 5.32 7.82 -16.17
CA LEU A 71 4.40 6.69 -16.11
C LEU A 71 2.95 7.09 -16.39
N ARG A 72 2.48 8.24 -15.90
CA ARG A 72 1.11 8.74 -16.15
C ARG A 72 0.79 8.92 -17.62
N ASN A 73 1.79 9.19 -18.45
CA ASN A 73 1.65 9.36 -19.89
C ASN A 73 1.68 8.03 -20.67
N LYS A 74 1.73 6.88 -19.98
CA LYS A 74 1.73 5.56 -20.64
C LYS A 74 0.35 4.94 -20.63
N PRO A 75 0.00 4.18 -21.65
CA PRO A 75 -1.33 3.56 -21.78
C PRO A 75 -1.44 2.29 -20.92
N PHE A 76 -1.33 2.44 -19.61
CA PHE A 76 -1.52 1.33 -18.69
C PHE A 76 -2.98 0.87 -18.65
N ALA A 77 -3.19 -0.44 -18.54
CA ALA A 77 -4.51 -1.03 -18.39
C ALA A 77 -5.20 -0.57 -17.10
N GLY A 78 -6.48 -0.22 -17.19
CA GLY A 78 -7.28 0.25 -16.07
C GLY A 78 -6.84 1.59 -15.47
N GLY A 79 -5.90 2.29 -16.12
CA GLY A 79 -5.36 3.57 -15.60
C GLY A 79 -4.46 3.43 -14.37
N TYR A 80 -4.15 2.21 -13.94
CA TYR A 80 -3.26 1.96 -12.80
C TYR A 80 -1.81 2.05 -13.23
N ILE A 81 -1.02 2.83 -12.51
CA ILE A 81 0.43 2.95 -12.70
C ILE A 81 1.17 2.40 -11.47
N PRO A 82 2.40 1.86 -11.64
CA PRO A 82 3.24 1.53 -10.49
C PRO A 82 3.46 2.73 -9.57
N LEU A 83 3.45 2.50 -8.26
CA LEU A 83 3.78 3.51 -7.26
C LEU A 83 5.29 3.49 -7.03
N ILE A 84 5.93 4.61 -7.35
CA ILE A 84 7.41 4.71 -7.34
C ILE A 84 7.85 5.90 -6.51
N SER A 85 8.91 5.72 -5.70
CA SER A 85 9.66 6.78 -5.06
C SER A 85 11.16 6.65 -5.36
N VAL A 86 11.88 7.75 -5.26
CA VAL A 86 13.34 7.80 -5.44
C VAL A 86 13.95 8.44 -4.21
N ASP A 87 14.92 7.75 -3.63
CA ASP A 87 15.71 8.20 -2.50
C ASP A 87 17.19 8.21 -2.90
N VAL A 88 17.93 9.21 -2.44
CA VAL A 88 19.37 9.31 -2.65
C VAL A 88 20.07 8.83 -1.40
N LEU A 89 20.95 7.85 -1.55
CA LEU A 89 21.76 7.30 -0.46
C LEU A 89 23.24 7.64 -0.70
N SER A 90 23.94 8.06 0.36
CA SER A 90 25.38 8.16 0.35
C SER A 90 26.01 6.94 1.02
N LEU A 91 26.83 6.20 0.29
CA LEU A 91 27.47 5.00 0.78
C LEU A 91 28.92 4.93 0.26
N GLU A 92 29.88 4.68 1.16
CA GLU A 92 31.31 4.60 0.84
C GLU A 92 31.88 5.82 0.07
N GLY A 93 31.29 7.03 0.30
CA GLY A 93 31.72 8.26 -0.36
C GLY A 93 31.11 8.48 -1.76
N HIS A 94 30.22 7.59 -2.19
CA HIS A 94 29.47 7.68 -3.43
C HIS A 94 27.99 7.97 -3.21
N GLU A 95 27.34 8.57 -4.19
CA GLU A 95 25.88 8.70 -4.24
C GLU A 95 25.26 7.54 -5.04
N LEU A 96 24.16 7.00 -4.50
CA LEU A 96 23.33 5.99 -5.16
C LEU A 96 21.89 6.50 -5.24
N ASP A 97 21.22 6.33 -6.37
CA ASP A 97 19.80 6.55 -6.47
C ASP A 97 19.04 5.23 -6.29
N VAL A 98 18.20 5.15 -5.28
CA VAL A 98 17.37 3.99 -5.01
C VAL A 98 15.94 4.28 -5.43
N VAL A 99 15.53 3.64 -6.51
CA VAL A 99 14.15 3.70 -7.00
C VAL A 99 13.37 2.56 -6.37
N THR A 100 12.47 2.89 -5.46
CA THR A 100 11.59 1.93 -4.78
C THR A 100 10.28 1.81 -5.54
N ILE A 101 9.95 0.61 -5.99
CA ILE A 101 8.67 0.27 -6.62
C ILE A 101 7.82 -0.48 -5.60
N LYS A 102 6.72 0.14 -5.18
CA LYS A 102 5.86 -0.38 -4.13
C LYS A 102 5.12 -1.64 -4.55
N ASN A 103 5.10 -2.62 -3.66
CA ASN A 103 4.28 -3.80 -3.80
C ASN A 103 2.80 -3.42 -3.64
N THR A 104 2.02 -3.67 -4.67
CA THR A 104 0.57 -3.43 -4.65
C THR A 104 -0.18 -4.62 -5.22
N ASN A 105 -1.48 -4.65 -5.02
CA ASN A 105 -2.34 -5.64 -5.67
C ASN A 105 -2.96 -5.13 -6.99
N LYS A 106 -2.49 -4.00 -7.52
CA LYS A 106 -2.96 -3.50 -8.83
C LYS A 106 -2.28 -4.24 -10.02
N THR A 107 -1.58 -5.33 -9.74
CA THR A 107 -0.98 -6.26 -10.72
C THR A 107 -2.06 -7.01 -11.52
N PRO A 108 -1.74 -7.51 -12.73
CA PRO A 108 -0.54 -7.20 -13.49
C PRO A 108 -0.57 -5.79 -14.09
N TYR A 109 0.57 -5.12 -14.08
CA TYR A 109 0.76 -3.89 -14.84
C TYR A 109 1.14 -4.25 -16.26
N TYR A 110 0.37 -3.80 -17.25
CA TYR A 110 0.63 -4.01 -18.68
C TYR A 110 0.06 -2.86 -19.51
N LEU A 111 0.51 -2.74 -20.74
CA LEU A 111 0.12 -1.67 -21.64
C LEU A 111 -1.06 -2.10 -22.54
N THR A 112 -1.97 -1.18 -22.83
CA THR A 112 -3.10 -1.40 -23.77
C THR A 112 -2.74 -1.08 -25.21
N LYS A 113 -1.59 -0.42 -25.44
CA LYS A 113 -1.05 -0.09 -26.77
C LYS A 113 0.44 -0.39 -26.81
N ASN A 114 0.93 -0.74 -27.98
CA ASN A 114 2.39 -0.90 -28.19
C ASN A 114 3.10 0.42 -27.87
N TYR A 115 4.23 0.29 -27.18
CA TYR A 115 5.07 1.42 -26.83
C TYR A 115 6.43 1.30 -27.51
N ASN A 116 6.74 2.28 -28.37
CA ASN A 116 8.02 2.44 -29.05
C ASN A 116 8.21 3.93 -29.38
N GLN A 117 9.15 4.59 -28.73
CA GLN A 117 9.54 5.97 -29.03
C GLN A 117 10.87 6.05 -29.77
N THR A 118 11.68 5.02 -29.67
CA THR A 118 13.00 4.98 -30.33
C THR A 118 12.81 4.65 -31.81
N LYS A 119 12.79 5.66 -32.66
CA LYS A 119 12.64 5.49 -34.10
C LYS A 119 13.69 4.54 -34.69
N GLY A 120 13.24 3.59 -35.50
CA GLY A 120 14.14 2.70 -36.27
C GLY A 120 14.61 1.44 -35.55
N LYS A 121 14.24 1.21 -34.29
CA LYS A 121 14.60 -0.01 -33.53
C LYS A 121 13.35 -0.81 -33.15
N THR A 122 12.89 -1.68 -34.04
CA THR A 122 11.73 -2.57 -33.81
C THR A 122 11.95 -3.52 -32.61
N SER A 123 13.20 -3.85 -32.30
CA SER A 123 13.56 -4.73 -31.18
C SER A 123 13.26 -4.18 -29.78
N LYS A 124 12.95 -2.88 -29.67
CA LYS A 124 12.66 -2.25 -28.37
C LYS A 124 11.16 -2.03 -28.08
N ILE A 125 10.29 -2.61 -28.89
CA ILE A 125 8.83 -2.46 -28.72
C ILE A 125 8.38 -3.21 -27.46
N LEU A 126 7.65 -2.51 -26.57
CA LEU A 126 6.83 -3.14 -25.54
C LEU A 126 5.42 -3.41 -26.11
N LYS A 127 5.00 -4.66 -26.11
CA LYS A 127 3.77 -5.10 -26.77
C LYS A 127 2.54 -4.79 -25.92
N ALA A 128 1.46 -4.40 -26.57
CA ALA A 128 0.15 -4.29 -25.96
C ALA A 128 -0.33 -5.66 -25.44
N GLY A 129 -0.88 -5.69 -24.24
CA GLY A 129 -1.40 -6.91 -23.61
C GLY A 129 -0.35 -7.86 -23.08
N ALA A 130 0.95 -7.68 -23.38
CA ALA A 130 2.00 -8.51 -22.84
C ALA A 130 2.22 -8.19 -21.34
N ILE A 131 2.31 -9.23 -20.55
CA ILE A 131 2.65 -9.15 -19.13
C ILE A 131 4.14 -9.45 -19.01
N TYR A 132 4.89 -8.49 -18.50
CA TYR A 132 6.31 -8.61 -18.25
C TYR A 132 6.56 -8.77 -16.76
N THR A 133 7.36 -9.75 -16.37
CA THR A 133 7.72 -10.06 -14.98
C THR A 133 9.24 -10.15 -14.85
N ARG A 134 9.73 -10.08 -13.61
CA ARG A 134 11.10 -10.43 -13.28
C ARG A 134 11.11 -11.74 -12.51
N VAL A 135 11.97 -12.66 -12.94
CA VAL A 135 12.20 -13.95 -12.28
C VAL A 135 13.68 -14.07 -12.01
N ASN A 136 14.05 -14.21 -10.75
CA ASN A 136 15.43 -14.11 -10.30
C ASN A 136 16.05 -12.77 -10.75
N ASP A 137 17.06 -12.83 -11.61
CA ASP A 137 17.79 -11.70 -12.18
C ASP A 137 17.36 -11.34 -13.61
N GLN A 138 16.32 -11.99 -14.16
CA GLN A 138 15.95 -11.84 -15.57
C GLN A 138 14.54 -11.27 -15.76
N ASN A 139 14.46 -10.27 -16.63
CA ASN A 139 13.18 -9.75 -17.12
C ASN A 139 12.63 -10.65 -18.23
N THR A 140 11.30 -10.79 -18.31
CA THR A 140 10.65 -11.44 -19.46
C THR A 140 11.14 -10.81 -20.77
N PRO A 141 11.57 -11.59 -21.76
CA PRO A 141 11.96 -11.07 -23.08
C PRO A 141 10.83 -10.24 -23.72
N ARG A 142 11.17 -9.16 -24.43
CA ARG A 142 10.18 -8.22 -25.01
C ARG A 142 9.27 -8.84 -26.05
N GLU A 143 9.75 -9.86 -26.72
CA GLU A 143 9.01 -10.60 -27.74
C GLU A 143 7.98 -11.56 -27.15
N LEU A 144 8.10 -11.85 -25.86
CA LEU A 144 7.28 -12.80 -25.11
C LEU A 144 6.34 -12.10 -24.12
N THR A 145 5.58 -12.88 -23.45
CA THR A 145 4.82 -12.51 -22.23
C THR A 145 5.18 -13.51 -21.14
N ALA A 146 4.94 -13.15 -19.88
CA ALA A 146 5.08 -14.05 -18.75
C ALA A 146 4.33 -15.37 -19.01
N ASN A 147 4.83 -16.47 -18.47
CA ASN A 147 4.16 -17.76 -18.55
C ASN A 147 2.81 -17.75 -17.83
N ILE A 148 2.04 -18.81 -18.02
CA ILE A 148 0.67 -18.90 -17.47
C ILE A 148 0.67 -18.85 -15.93
N GLU A 149 1.61 -19.52 -15.26
CA GLU A 149 1.72 -19.59 -13.81
C GLU A 149 1.99 -18.21 -13.20
N HIS A 150 2.96 -17.46 -13.76
CA HIS A 150 3.27 -16.10 -13.32
C HIS A 150 2.11 -15.13 -13.57
N THR A 151 1.44 -15.26 -14.72
CA THR A 151 0.27 -14.48 -15.08
C THR A 151 -0.88 -14.77 -14.12
N GLU A 152 -1.15 -16.04 -13.83
CA GLU A 152 -2.15 -16.46 -12.85
C GLU A 152 -1.84 -15.90 -11.46
N TYR A 153 -0.60 -16.04 -10.98
CA TYR A 153 -0.18 -15.48 -9.69
C TYR A 153 -0.51 -13.99 -9.57
N LEU A 154 -0.18 -13.18 -10.59
CA LEU A 154 -0.44 -11.75 -10.58
C LEU A 154 -1.94 -11.42 -10.56
N TRP A 155 -2.78 -12.19 -11.26
CA TRP A 155 -4.23 -12.03 -11.20
C TRP A 155 -4.82 -12.49 -9.87
N ARG A 156 -4.37 -13.62 -9.33
CA ARG A 156 -4.79 -14.10 -7.99
C ARG A 156 -4.45 -13.06 -6.92
N LYS A 157 -3.25 -12.48 -6.98
CA LYS A 157 -2.83 -11.37 -6.12
C LYS A 157 -3.76 -10.16 -6.27
N ARG A 158 -4.14 -9.80 -7.51
CA ARG A 158 -5.06 -8.70 -7.77
C ARG A 158 -6.43 -8.91 -7.13
N PHE A 159 -6.98 -10.09 -7.31
CA PHE A 159 -8.30 -10.43 -6.80
C PHE A 159 -8.28 -10.86 -5.32
N GLY A 160 -7.12 -11.02 -4.73
CA GLY A 160 -6.96 -11.47 -3.34
C GLY A 160 -7.49 -12.88 -3.12
N ILE A 161 -7.39 -13.77 -4.13
CA ILE A 161 -7.95 -15.13 -4.08
C ILE A 161 -7.25 -15.98 -3.01
N ASP A 162 -5.96 -15.74 -2.80
CA ASP A 162 -5.14 -16.51 -1.85
C ASP A 162 -5.07 -15.86 -0.46
N MET A 163 -5.79 -14.76 -0.25
CA MET A 163 -5.85 -14.10 1.05
C MET A 163 -6.78 -14.85 1.99
N THR A 164 -6.36 -15.02 3.23
CA THR A 164 -7.28 -15.40 4.31
C THR A 164 -8.34 -14.31 4.50
N PRO A 165 -9.51 -14.64 5.07
CA PRO A 165 -10.53 -13.63 5.38
C PRO A 165 -9.99 -12.45 6.22
N SER A 166 -9.08 -12.72 7.16
CA SER A 166 -8.47 -11.67 7.99
C SER A 166 -7.56 -10.75 7.19
N GLU A 167 -6.72 -11.28 6.30
CA GLU A 167 -5.86 -10.48 5.42
C GLU A 167 -6.69 -9.65 4.44
N LYS A 168 -7.77 -10.23 3.90
CA LYS A 168 -8.70 -9.50 3.03
C LYS A 168 -9.41 -8.39 3.78
N LEU A 169 -9.86 -8.63 5.03
CA LEU A 169 -10.44 -7.61 5.88
C LEU A 169 -9.50 -6.41 6.09
N MET A 170 -8.23 -6.67 6.46
CA MET A 170 -7.22 -5.62 6.63
C MET A 170 -7.10 -4.72 5.40
N LYS A 171 -7.21 -5.31 4.23
CA LYS A 171 -7.13 -4.61 2.96
C LYS A 171 -8.41 -3.82 2.64
N LEU A 172 -9.57 -4.37 2.91
CA LEU A 172 -10.85 -3.68 2.70
C LEU A 172 -10.99 -2.45 3.59
N LEU A 173 -10.35 -2.45 4.76
CA LEU A 173 -10.31 -1.29 5.67
C LEU A 173 -9.39 -0.15 5.21
N GLU A 174 -8.60 -0.33 4.13
CA GLU A 174 -7.76 0.73 3.55
C GLU A 174 -8.58 1.78 2.79
N ASP A 175 -9.76 1.40 2.28
CA ASP A 175 -10.66 2.31 1.59
C ASP A 175 -11.98 2.46 2.35
N VAL A 176 -12.08 3.57 3.07
CA VAL A 176 -13.27 3.91 3.88
C VAL A 176 -14.50 4.14 3.00
N GLY A 177 -14.30 4.60 1.76
CA GLY A 177 -15.38 4.87 0.81
C GLY A 177 -16.11 3.61 0.33
N ASP A 178 -15.48 2.45 0.46
CA ASP A 178 -16.05 1.16 0.08
C ASP A 178 -16.95 0.53 1.16
N TRP A 179 -17.17 1.23 2.27
CA TRP A 179 -18.07 0.78 3.34
C TRP A 179 -19.39 1.55 3.31
N SER A 180 -20.48 0.84 3.62
CA SER A 180 -21.82 1.46 3.66
C SER A 180 -21.85 2.64 4.63
N GLU A 181 -22.49 3.74 4.21
CA GLU A 181 -22.73 4.87 5.11
C GLU A 181 -23.54 4.42 6.33
N THR A 182 -23.04 4.73 7.51
CA THR A 182 -23.61 4.23 8.77
C THR A 182 -23.62 5.34 9.83
N ARG A 183 -24.74 5.49 10.48
CA ARG A 183 -24.85 6.30 11.70
C ARG A 183 -24.60 5.39 12.91
N TRP A 184 -23.37 5.40 13.38
CA TRP A 184 -22.89 4.48 14.41
C TRP A 184 -23.65 4.58 15.74
N ASP A 185 -24.29 5.72 16.01
CA ASP A 185 -25.17 5.95 17.15
C ASP A 185 -26.53 5.25 17.03
N ILE A 186 -26.97 4.93 15.82
CA ILE A 186 -28.29 4.35 15.53
C ILE A 186 -28.20 3.00 14.86
N ASP A 187 -27.54 2.95 13.69
CA ASP A 187 -27.58 1.76 12.83
C ASP A 187 -26.65 0.65 13.32
N ARG A 188 -25.52 1.04 13.94
CA ARG A 188 -24.53 0.15 14.57
C ARG A 188 -24.02 -1.00 13.66
N HIS A 189 -24.23 -0.88 12.37
CA HIS A 189 -23.89 -1.88 11.38
C HIS A 189 -23.39 -1.24 10.09
N SER A 190 -22.30 -1.77 9.54
CA SER A 190 -21.78 -1.42 8.23
C SER A 190 -21.29 -2.67 7.51
N TYR A 191 -21.28 -2.64 6.19
CA TYR A 191 -20.75 -3.70 5.34
C TYR A 191 -19.95 -3.10 4.19
N ASN A 192 -18.99 -3.88 3.69
CA ASN A 192 -18.25 -3.48 2.50
C ASN A 192 -19.15 -3.61 1.26
N ILE A 193 -19.34 -2.54 0.49
CA ILE A 193 -20.28 -2.50 -0.65
C ILE A 193 -19.90 -3.44 -1.80
N HIS A 194 -18.61 -3.76 -1.94
CA HIS A 194 -18.12 -4.69 -2.97
C HIS A 194 -17.97 -6.13 -2.47
N ASN A 195 -17.93 -6.33 -1.14
CA ASN A 195 -17.79 -7.63 -0.49
C ASN A 195 -18.71 -7.66 0.76
N PRO A 196 -20.04 -7.72 0.58
CA PRO A 196 -21.01 -7.56 1.69
C PRO A 196 -20.95 -8.66 2.75
N GLU A 197 -20.22 -9.74 2.48
CA GLU A 197 -19.89 -10.75 3.47
C GLU A 197 -18.97 -10.25 4.59
N TYR A 198 -18.29 -9.09 4.41
CA TYR A 198 -17.51 -8.42 5.43
C TYR A 198 -18.34 -7.33 6.10
N GLN A 199 -18.49 -7.44 7.40
CA GLN A 199 -19.39 -6.61 8.18
C GLN A 199 -18.72 -6.10 9.45
N ILE A 200 -19.12 -4.90 9.87
CA ILE A 200 -18.74 -4.28 11.13
C ILE A 200 -20.02 -4.12 11.96
N ASN A 201 -20.01 -4.67 13.15
CA ASN A 201 -21.14 -4.63 14.06
C ASN A 201 -20.72 -4.03 15.40
N VAL A 202 -21.42 -2.99 15.82
CA VAL A 202 -21.29 -2.39 17.16
C VAL A 202 -22.45 -2.89 18.02
N LEU A 203 -22.12 -3.61 19.10
CA LEU A 203 -23.13 -4.15 20.01
C LEU A 203 -23.65 -3.07 20.98
N GLU A 204 -24.54 -3.47 21.89
CA GLU A 204 -25.04 -2.53 22.89
C GLU A 204 -23.93 -1.98 23.75
N SER A 205 -23.99 -0.67 24.01
CA SER A 205 -23.03 0.02 24.85
C SER A 205 -23.18 -0.39 26.32
N GLN A 206 -22.07 -0.45 27.01
CA GLN A 206 -21.96 -0.76 28.43
C GLN A 206 -21.25 0.36 29.15
N ASP A 207 -21.64 0.62 30.41
CA ASP A 207 -20.91 1.54 31.28
C ASP A 207 -19.62 0.87 31.75
N ALA A 208 -18.50 1.56 31.61
CA ALA A 208 -17.22 1.12 32.18
C ALA A 208 -16.73 2.15 33.21
N TYR A 209 -16.32 1.63 34.34
CA TYR A 209 -15.56 2.38 35.33
C TYR A 209 -14.07 2.06 35.07
N GLU A 210 -13.43 2.80 34.18
CA GLU A 210 -12.01 2.63 33.96
C GLU A 210 -11.21 3.89 34.32
N THR A 211 -9.91 3.70 34.51
CA THR A 211 -8.93 4.71 34.92
C THR A 211 -8.93 5.98 34.07
N LEU A 212 -9.45 5.92 32.84
CA LEU A 212 -9.60 7.06 31.94
C LEU A 212 -10.72 8.02 32.33
N SER A 213 -11.74 7.59 33.06
CA SER A 213 -12.81 8.47 33.54
C SER A 213 -12.26 9.58 34.45
N TYR A 214 -11.16 9.32 35.14
CA TYR A 214 -10.46 10.32 35.98
C TYR A 214 -9.84 11.47 35.19
N PHE A 215 -9.52 11.29 33.93
CA PHE A 215 -8.87 12.32 33.11
C PHE A 215 -9.82 13.27 32.43
N TYR A 216 -11.12 12.94 32.37
CA TYR A 216 -12.10 13.70 31.60
C TYR A 216 -13.22 14.32 32.40
N ASP A 217 -13.13 14.37 33.73
CA ASP A 217 -14.21 14.86 34.62
C ASP A 217 -15.59 14.17 34.42
N ASP A 218 -15.59 13.04 33.67
CA ASP A 218 -16.82 12.30 33.37
C ASP A 218 -16.74 10.95 34.08
N GLU A 219 -17.58 10.79 35.11
CA GLU A 219 -17.60 9.57 35.92
C GLU A 219 -18.04 8.32 35.14
N ARG A 220 -18.42 8.47 33.88
CA ARG A 220 -18.95 7.38 33.04
C ARG A 220 -18.34 7.39 31.65
N MET A 221 -17.51 6.42 31.40
CA MET A 221 -17.07 6.11 30.06
C MET A 221 -17.96 5.02 29.49
N LEU A 222 -18.55 5.28 28.33
CA LEU A 222 -19.32 4.28 27.60
C LEU A 222 -18.40 3.58 26.62
N TYR A 223 -18.50 2.27 26.55
CA TYR A 223 -17.89 1.48 25.49
C TYR A 223 -18.91 0.51 24.89
N ALA A 224 -18.68 0.11 23.65
CA ALA A 224 -19.47 -0.92 23.00
C ALA A 224 -18.53 -1.97 22.37
N PRO A 225 -18.83 -3.26 22.52
CA PRO A 225 -18.09 -4.29 21.77
C PRO A 225 -18.26 -4.07 20.28
N LEU A 226 -17.15 -4.13 19.55
CA LEU A 226 -17.05 -3.97 18.11
C LEU A 226 -16.57 -5.27 17.49
N LYS A 227 -17.35 -5.84 16.58
CA LYS A 227 -17.03 -7.09 15.89
C LYS A 227 -16.89 -6.87 14.40
N LEU A 228 -15.81 -7.43 13.85
CA LEU A 228 -15.59 -7.52 12.41
C LEU A 228 -15.81 -8.95 11.99
N ASN A 229 -16.80 -9.16 11.13
CA ASN A 229 -17.25 -10.47 10.73
C ASN A 229 -17.00 -10.73 9.25
N TYR A 230 -16.71 -11.97 8.94
CA TYR A 230 -16.82 -12.56 7.61
C TYR A 230 -17.93 -13.60 7.65
N LEU A 231 -19.03 -13.34 6.95
CA LEU A 231 -20.26 -14.09 7.09
C LEU A 231 -20.69 -14.16 8.58
N THR A 232 -20.74 -15.37 9.14
CA THR A 232 -21.10 -15.64 10.54
C THR A 232 -19.89 -15.72 11.48
N THR A 233 -18.66 -15.66 10.93
CA THR A 233 -17.43 -15.81 11.72
C THR A 233 -16.89 -14.47 12.14
N THR A 234 -16.68 -14.24 13.44
CA THR A 234 -15.98 -13.06 13.94
C THR A 234 -14.49 -13.24 13.69
N LEU A 235 -13.92 -12.34 12.88
CA LEU A 235 -12.50 -12.31 12.56
C LEU A 235 -11.69 -11.49 13.56
N TYR A 236 -12.32 -10.45 14.10
CA TYR A 236 -11.70 -9.56 15.07
C TYR A 236 -12.75 -8.96 15.99
N GLU A 237 -12.39 -8.79 17.26
CA GLU A 237 -13.22 -8.18 18.28
C GLU A 237 -12.40 -7.15 19.05
N THR A 238 -12.96 -5.97 19.27
CA THR A 238 -12.37 -4.87 20.04
C THR A 238 -13.51 -4.08 20.71
N GLU A 239 -13.16 -2.97 21.33
CA GLU A 239 -14.13 -2.05 21.93
C GLU A 239 -14.13 -0.73 21.17
N LEU A 240 -15.30 -0.14 21.05
CA LEU A 240 -15.48 1.22 20.56
C LEU A 240 -15.76 2.12 21.79
N TRP A 241 -14.91 3.10 22.00
CA TRP A 241 -15.01 4.03 23.14
C TRP A 241 -15.73 5.30 22.72
N TYR A 242 -16.67 5.72 23.54
CA TYR A 242 -17.46 6.92 23.39
C TYR A 242 -16.81 8.05 24.20
N MET A 243 -16.08 8.93 23.52
CA MET A 243 -15.38 10.05 24.10
C MET A 243 -16.20 11.33 23.95
N ASP A 244 -15.92 12.34 24.78
CA ASP A 244 -16.54 13.67 24.70
C ASP A 244 -18.08 13.60 24.66
N MET A 245 -18.68 12.95 25.67
CA MET A 245 -20.14 12.71 25.76
C MET A 245 -20.72 12.01 24.51
N GLY A 246 -19.97 11.09 23.93
CA GLY A 246 -20.37 10.37 22.74
C GLY A 246 -20.19 11.12 21.42
N ARG A 247 -19.59 12.31 21.43
CA ARG A 247 -19.31 13.08 20.21
C ARG A 247 -18.13 12.54 19.41
N CYS A 248 -17.23 11.83 20.07
CA CYS A 248 -16.09 11.19 19.43
C CYS A 248 -16.12 9.68 19.68
N LEU A 249 -16.07 8.90 18.62
CA LEU A 249 -16.00 7.44 18.68
C LEU A 249 -14.63 7.01 18.23
N ILE A 250 -13.93 6.23 19.04
CA ILE A 250 -12.62 5.69 18.70
C ILE A 250 -12.53 4.20 19.03
N PRO A 251 -11.89 3.38 18.19
CA PRO A 251 -11.49 2.05 18.60
C PRO A 251 -10.57 2.12 19.82
N LYS A 252 -10.68 1.13 20.72
CA LYS A 252 -9.89 1.08 21.96
C LYS A 252 -8.42 1.34 21.70
N PRO A 253 -7.82 2.38 22.32
CA PRO A 253 -6.40 2.64 22.20
C PRO A 253 -5.59 1.66 23.05
N GLU A 254 -4.34 1.45 22.66
CA GLU A 254 -3.33 0.86 23.52
C GLU A 254 -2.77 1.91 24.48
N HIS A 255 -2.16 1.47 25.58
CA HIS A 255 -1.54 2.38 26.53
C HIS A 255 -0.12 1.94 26.89
N LYS A 256 0.74 2.92 27.17
CA LYS A 256 2.09 2.72 27.66
C LYS A 256 2.35 3.68 28.82
N TYR A 257 2.90 3.16 29.89
CA TYR A 257 3.34 3.98 31.03
C TYR A 257 4.77 4.47 30.80
N ASP A 258 4.97 5.77 30.84
CA ASP A 258 6.28 6.39 30.83
C ASP A 258 6.79 6.56 32.25
N ILE A 259 7.81 5.79 32.59
CA ILE A 259 8.42 5.77 33.93
C ILE A 259 9.14 7.10 34.24
N GLU A 260 9.73 7.75 33.22
CA GLU A 260 10.51 8.98 33.43
C GLU A 260 9.61 10.17 33.77
N HIS A 261 8.43 10.23 33.17
CA HIS A 261 7.50 11.34 33.34
C HIS A 261 6.28 11.00 34.23
N GLY A 262 6.12 9.74 34.62
CA GLY A 262 5.03 9.28 35.48
C GLY A 262 3.63 9.39 34.84
N VAL A 263 3.52 9.29 33.51
CA VAL A 263 2.28 9.47 32.74
C VAL A 263 1.95 8.28 31.88
N TYR A 264 0.65 8.07 31.63
CA TYR A 264 0.18 7.12 30.63
C TYR A 264 0.00 7.80 29.28
N TYR A 265 0.54 7.19 28.22
CA TYR A 265 0.26 7.55 26.84
C TYR A 265 -0.72 6.56 26.24
N TYR A 266 -1.77 7.08 25.61
CA TYR A 266 -2.73 6.29 24.84
C TYR A 266 -2.47 6.52 23.37
N TYR A 267 -2.40 5.43 22.58
CA TYR A 267 -2.09 5.50 21.17
C TYR A 267 -2.81 4.40 20.40
N ILE A 268 -3.00 4.62 19.12
CA ILE A 268 -3.48 3.61 18.17
C ILE A 268 -2.44 3.51 17.06
N GLU A 269 -1.85 2.34 16.91
CA GLU A 269 -0.90 2.09 15.81
C GLU A 269 -1.61 2.17 14.46
N LYS A 270 -1.09 3.01 13.55
CA LYS A 270 -1.72 3.30 12.26
C LYS A 270 -2.01 2.04 11.42
N ASP A 271 -1.08 1.09 11.44
CA ASP A 271 -1.16 -0.14 10.64
C ASP A 271 -1.88 -1.29 11.35
N SER A 272 -2.29 -1.10 12.60
CA SER A 272 -3.14 -2.05 13.34
C SER A 272 -4.58 -2.05 12.81
N LEU A 273 -5.36 -3.09 13.16
CA LEU A 273 -6.79 -3.11 12.85
C LEU A 273 -7.53 -1.92 13.43
N ASN A 274 -7.25 -1.54 14.69
CA ASN A 274 -7.84 -0.36 15.32
C ASN A 274 -7.46 0.93 14.59
N GLY A 275 -6.21 1.04 14.09
CA GLY A 275 -5.77 2.18 13.29
C GLY A 275 -6.51 2.31 11.96
N LYS A 276 -6.74 1.18 11.28
CA LYS A 276 -7.50 1.14 10.02
C LYS A 276 -9.01 1.37 10.22
N LEU A 277 -9.55 1.03 11.38
CA LEU A 277 -10.95 1.30 11.74
C LEU A 277 -11.20 2.78 12.08
N LEU A 278 -10.21 3.48 12.62
CA LEU A 278 -10.38 4.85 13.11
C LEU A 278 -11.04 5.82 12.10
N PRO A 279 -10.65 5.84 10.81
CA PRO A 279 -11.28 6.73 9.84
C PRO A 279 -12.77 6.48 9.62
N LEU A 280 -13.25 5.23 9.75
CA LEU A 280 -14.67 4.88 9.59
C LEU A 280 -15.55 5.57 10.64
N PHE A 281 -15.03 5.75 11.85
CA PHE A 281 -15.76 6.40 12.96
C PHE A 281 -15.57 7.91 12.95
N ALA A 282 -14.42 8.42 12.52
CA ALA A 282 -14.13 9.85 12.44
C ALA A 282 -14.95 10.55 11.34
N TYR A 283 -15.12 9.92 10.17
CA TYR A 283 -15.86 10.50 9.04
C TYR A 283 -17.38 10.49 9.20
N GLY A 284 -17.94 9.58 9.99
CA GLY A 284 -19.39 9.49 10.21
C GLY A 284 -20.02 10.71 10.89
N LYS A 285 -19.24 11.55 11.56
CA LYS A 285 -19.72 12.76 12.28
C LYS A 285 -19.60 14.07 11.51
N SER A 286 -18.73 14.18 10.52
CA SER A 286 -18.55 15.43 9.77
C SER A 286 -19.77 15.85 8.95
N LYS A 287 -20.67 14.93 8.61
CA LYS A 287 -21.94 15.24 7.93
C LYS A 287 -23.08 15.69 8.88
N CYS A 288 -22.94 15.48 10.19
CA CYS A 288 -23.95 15.95 11.16
C CYS A 288 -23.81 17.43 11.56
N CYS A 289 -22.65 18.06 11.34
CA CYS A 289 -22.43 19.47 11.72
C CYS A 289 -22.88 20.49 10.67
N ASP A 290 -23.22 20.08 9.45
CA ASP A 290 -23.61 20.98 8.35
C ASP A 290 -25.14 21.20 8.23
N ARG A 291 -25.94 20.82 9.24
CA ARG A 291 -27.40 21.10 9.27
C ARG A 291 -27.80 22.01 10.43
N SER A 292 -27.09 23.11 10.59
CA SER A 292 -27.59 24.26 11.40
C SER A 292 -27.01 25.54 10.83
N GLY A 293 -27.66 26.06 9.83
CA GLY A 293 -27.48 27.36 9.22
C GLY A 293 -28.80 27.75 8.59
#